data_0172dcac674749244aac931b32ac2d78
#
_entry.id   0172dcac674749244aac931b32ac2d78
#
_cell.length_a   1.000
_cell.length_b   1.000
_cell.length_c   1.000
_cell.angle_alpha   90.00
_cell.angle_beta   90.00
_cell.angle_gamma   90.00
#
_symmetry.space_group_name_H-M   'P 1'
#
loop_
_entity.id
_entity.type
_entity.pdbx_description
1 polymer ?
#
loop_
_entity_poly.entity_id
_entity_poly.type
_entity_poly.pdbx_seq_one_letter_code
_entity_poly.pdbx_strand_id
1 'polypeptide(L)'
;MTETIEQKCLAKGVKLTDQRKIIAKIISESKSEYGESDHPDVDELYNRVSKIDPKISIATVYRTVKLFEEAGILTKHDFKGGKARYEAMIESHHDHLIDVKSGEIIEFVDEEIEKLQKKVAEKYGYTLVDHKLESVSYTHLTLPTRAV
;
A
#
# COMPACT_ATOMS: atom_id res chain seq x y z
N MET A 1 -12.28 -12.52 8.88
CA MET A 1 -10.83 -12.72 9.03
C MET A 1 -10.12 -12.33 7.76
N THR A 2 -9.09 -11.53 7.89
CA THR A 2 -8.29 -11.13 6.73
C THR A 2 -7.29 -12.24 6.40
N GLU A 3 -7.26 -12.65 5.16
CA GLU A 3 -6.33 -13.65 4.69
C GLU A 3 -4.89 -13.14 4.75
N THR A 4 -3.97 -13.93 5.30
CA THR A 4 -2.56 -13.54 5.38
C THR A 4 -1.88 -13.67 4.02
N ILE A 5 -0.73 -12.99 3.85
CA ILE A 5 0.07 -13.12 2.63
C ILE A 5 0.48 -14.57 2.40
N GLU A 6 0.81 -15.31 3.47
CA GLU A 6 1.16 -16.73 3.37
C GLU A 6 0.01 -17.56 2.82
N GLN A 7 -1.21 -17.31 3.29
CA GLN A 7 -2.40 -17.99 2.80
C GLN A 7 -2.67 -17.67 1.33
N LYS A 8 -2.50 -16.43 0.95
CA LYS A 8 -2.64 -16.00 -0.46
C LYS A 8 -1.61 -16.67 -1.36
N CYS A 9 -0.37 -16.81 -0.89
CA CYS A 9 0.68 -17.51 -1.63
C CYS A 9 0.31 -18.97 -1.87
N LEU A 10 -0.19 -19.66 -0.84
CA LEU A 10 -0.65 -21.05 -0.98
C LEU A 10 -1.77 -21.15 -2.01
N ALA A 11 -2.75 -20.27 -1.93
CA ALA A 11 -3.90 -20.28 -2.84
C ALA A 11 -3.49 -20.03 -4.29
N LYS A 12 -2.44 -19.25 -4.53
CA LYS A 12 -1.96 -18.89 -5.87
C LYS A 12 -0.79 -19.75 -6.35
N GLY A 13 -0.39 -20.75 -5.59
CA GLY A 13 0.69 -21.66 -5.97
C GLY A 13 2.09 -21.04 -5.90
N VAL A 14 2.25 -19.96 -5.16
CA VAL A 14 3.54 -19.32 -4.95
C VAL A 14 4.31 -20.06 -3.86
N LYS A 15 5.49 -20.56 -4.21
CA LYS A 15 6.35 -21.25 -3.26
C LYS A 15 6.92 -20.29 -2.23
N LEU A 16 6.73 -20.59 -0.96
CA LEU A 16 7.30 -19.84 0.15
C LEU A 16 8.57 -20.54 0.66
N THR A 17 9.70 -19.92 0.41
CA THR A 17 10.96 -20.27 1.06
C THR A 17 11.00 -19.61 2.44
N ASP A 18 11.93 -20.03 3.30
CA ASP A 18 12.07 -19.44 4.64
C ASP A 18 12.29 -17.91 4.55
N GLN A 19 13.10 -17.45 3.61
CA GLN A 19 13.34 -16.02 3.42
C GLN A 19 12.08 -15.29 2.95
N ARG A 20 11.33 -15.87 2.01
CA ARG A 20 10.06 -15.31 1.54
C ARG A 20 9.01 -15.23 2.66
N LYS A 21 8.99 -16.22 3.55
CA LYS A 21 8.09 -16.18 4.72
C LYS A 21 8.38 -15.01 5.64
N ILE A 22 9.66 -14.73 5.89
CA ILE A 22 10.06 -13.58 6.71
C ILE A 22 9.61 -12.28 6.05
N ILE A 23 9.84 -12.14 4.75
CA ILE A 23 9.44 -10.95 3.99
C ILE A 23 7.91 -10.81 4.01
N ALA A 24 7.18 -11.89 3.76
CA ALA A 24 5.71 -11.88 3.79
C ALA A 24 5.18 -11.45 5.15
N LYS A 25 5.77 -11.96 6.22
CA LYS A 25 5.38 -11.62 7.59
C LYS A 25 5.60 -10.13 7.88
N ILE A 26 6.76 -9.60 7.49
CA ILE A 26 7.08 -8.18 7.67
C ILE A 26 6.07 -7.30 6.93
N ILE A 27 5.71 -7.64 5.70
CA ILE A 27 4.72 -6.89 4.93
C ILE A 27 3.35 -6.94 5.61
N SER A 28 2.93 -8.13 6.06
CA SER A 28 1.64 -8.31 6.73
C SER A 28 1.54 -7.53 8.05
N GLU A 29 2.65 -7.39 8.75
CA GLU A 29 2.72 -6.71 10.04
C GLU A 29 3.08 -5.23 9.91
N SER A 30 3.28 -4.73 8.69
CA SER A 30 3.61 -3.33 8.46
C SER A 30 2.45 -2.44 8.84
N LYS A 31 2.65 -1.69 9.91
CA LYS A 31 1.67 -0.75 10.44
C LYS A 31 2.37 0.52 10.87
N SER A 32 1.69 1.63 10.70
CA SER A 32 2.15 2.89 11.23
C SER A 32 2.09 2.90 12.77
N GLU A 33 2.69 3.91 13.36
CA GLU A 33 2.68 4.15 14.80
C GLU A 33 1.27 4.20 15.38
N TYR A 34 0.28 4.54 14.57
CA TYR A 34 -1.11 4.66 14.95
C TYR A 34 -1.95 3.42 14.65
N GLY A 35 -1.32 2.31 14.32
CA GLY A 35 -2.01 1.06 14.04
C GLY A 35 -2.61 0.96 12.66
N GLU A 36 -2.42 1.97 11.82
CA GLU A 36 -2.84 1.93 10.43
C GLU A 36 -1.81 1.19 9.58
N SER A 37 -2.27 0.57 8.49
CA SER A 37 -1.38 -0.07 7.54
C SER A 37 -0.46 0.98 6.90
N ASP A 38 0.84 0.79 6.99
CA ASP A 38 1.77 1.65 6.29
C ASP A 38 2.10 1.09 4.90
N HIS A 39 2.77 1.91 4.10
CA HIS A 39 3.08 1.57 2.72
C HIS A 39 4.59 1.66 2.52
N PRO A 40 5.36 0.66 3.02
CA PRO A 40 6.81 0.74 2.94
C PRO A 40 7.31 0.58 1.50
N ASP A 41 8.39 1.26 1.17
CA ASP A 41 9.15 0.98 -0.04
C ASP A 41 10.09 -0.21 0.18
N VAL A 42 10.82 -0.61 -0.86
CA VAL A 42 11.73 -1.77 -0.77
C VAL A 42 12.86 -1.54 0.21
N ASP A 43 13.39 -0.32 0.27
CA ASP A 43 14.48 0.00 1.20
C ASP A 43 14.03 -0.13 2.65
N GLU A 44 12.83 0.34 2.96
CA GLU A 44 12.24 0.22 4.29
C GLU A 44 11.94 -1.24 4.64
N LEU A 45 11.41 -2.00 3.69
CA LEU A 45 11.19 -3.43 3.86
C LEU A 45 12.51 -4.17 4.14
N TYR A 46 13.55 -3.83 3.39
CA TYR A 46 14.88 -4.40 3.62
C TYR A 46 15.40 -4.09 5.02
N ASN A 47 15.25 -2.85 5.49
CA ASN A 47 15.68 -2.47 6.84
C ASN A 47 14.97 -3.30 7.90
N ARG A 48 13.66 -3.49 7.76
CA ARG A 48 12.87 -4.29 8.71
C ARG A 48 13.23 -5.77 8.66
N VAL A 49 13.43 -6.30 7.47
CA VAL A 49 13.81 -7.71 7.26
C VAL A 49 15.19 -7.99 7.81
N SER A 50 16.15 -7.09 7.59
CA SER A 50 17.55 -7.24 8.07
C SER A 50 17.66 -7.32 9.57
N LYS A 51 16.74 -6.72 10.30
CA LYS A 51 16.71 -6.81 11.77
C LYS A 51 16.36 -8.21 12.26
N ILE A 52 15.65 -8.98 11.45
CA ILE A 52 15.23 -10.34 11.77
C ILE A 52 16.27 -11.34 11.24
N ASP A 53 16.66 -11.19 9.98
CA ASP A 53 17.64 -12.05 9.34
C ASP A 53 18.61 -11.23 8.48
N PRO A 54 19.80 -10.91 9.01
CA PRO A 54 20.80 -10.13 8.26
C PRO A 54 21.34 -10.82 7.01
N LYS A 55 21.10 -12.10 6.83
CA LYS A 55 21.55 -12.86 5.66
C LYS A 55 20.71 -12.59 4.42
N ILE A 56 19.52 -12.05 4.58
CA ILE A 56 18.65 -11.72 3.46
C ILE A 56 19.17 -10.46 2.79
N SER A 57 19.51 -10.56 1.51
CA SER A 57 20.04 -9.43 0.75
C SER A 57 18.90 -8.53 0.23
N ILE A 58 19.23 -7.29 -0.08
CA ILE A 58 18.27 -6.36 -0.70
C ILE A 58 17.76 -6.90 -2.04
N ALA A 59 18.62 -7.59 -2.79
CA ALA A 59 18.24 -8.21 -4.06
C ALA A 59 17.15 -9.27 -3.85
N THR A 60 17.24 -10.05 -2.77
CA THR A 60 16.22 -11.06 -2.43
C THR A 60 14.90 -10.39 -2.06
N VAL A 61 14.94 -9.31 -1.29
CA VAL A 61 13.72 -8.54 -0.96
C VAL A 61 13.08 -8.01 -2.23
N TYR A 62 13.87 -7.44 -3.13
CA TYR A 62 13.40 -6.88 -4.38
C TYR A 62 12.69 -7.94 -5.24
N ARG A 63 13.33 -9.09 -5.43
CA ARG A 63 12.76 -10.19 -6.22
C ARG A 63 11.49 -10.76 -5.60
N THR A 64 11.46 -10.87 -4.27
CA THR A 64 10.30 -11.38 -3.56
C THR A 64 9.10 -10.44 -3.66
N VAL A 65 9.34 -9.15 -3.48
CA VAL A 65 8.30 -8.12 -3.63
C VAL A 65 7.73 -8.13 -5.04
N LYS A 66 8.60 -8.21 -6.03
CA LYS A 66 8.17 -8.29 -7.44
C LYS A 66 7.35 -9.55 -7.72
N LEU A 67 7.77 -10.68 -7.19
CA LEU A 67 7.04 -11.93 -7.31
C LEU A 67 5.61 -11.81 -6.71
N PHE A 68 5.51 -11.24 -5.53
CA PHE A 68 4.22 -11.06 -4.87
C PHE A 68 3.32 -10.07 -5.62
N GLU A 69 3.90 -9.03 -6.18
CA GLU A 69 3.17 -8.07 -7.02
C GLU A 69 2.62 -8.75 -8.27
N GLU A 70 3.45 -9.47 -9.00
CA GLU A 70 3.06 -10.18 -10.22
C GLU A 70 2.00 -11.26 -9.95
N ALA A 71 2.03 -11.87 -8.78
CA ALA A 71 1.03 -12.85 -8.36
C ALA A 71 -0.28 -12.21 -7.87
N GLY A 72 -0.34 -10.88 -7.80
CA GLY A 72 -1.53 -10.17 -7.29
C GLY A 72 -1.71 -10.27 -5.79
N ILE A 73 -0.62 -10.51 -5.05
CA ILE A 73 -0.64 -10.59 -3.58
C ILE A 73 -0.36 -9.23 -2.96
N LEU A 74 0.49 -8.44 -3.60
CA LEU A 74 0.79 -7.07 -3.20
C LEU A 74 0.29 -6.09 -4.24
N THR A 75 -0.11 -4.91 -3.78
CA THR A 75 -0.42 -3.77 -4.62
C THR A 75 0.76 -2.79 -4.58
N LYS A 76 1.22 -2.40 -5.74
CA LYS A 76 2.25 -1.37 -5.88
C LYS A 76 1.58 -0.02 -6.07
N HIS A 77 2.02 0.95 -5.28
CA HIS A 77 1.56 2.34 -5.40
C HIS A 77 2.71 3.22 -5.84
N ASP A 78 2.60 3.78 -7.04
CA ASP A 78 3.54 4.77 -7.56
C ASP A 78 3.03 6.15 -7.20
N PHE A 79 3.41 6.64 -6.03
CA PHE A 79 3.03 7.96 -5.58
C PHE A 79 3.92 9.02 -6.21
N LYS A 80 3.31 10.12 -6.61
CA LYS A 80 4.00 11.23 -7.24
C LYS A 80 5.13 11.76 -6.36
N GLY A 81 6.35 11.82 -6.92
CA GLY A 81 7.52 12.36 -6.24
C GLY A 81 8.23 11.42 -5.29
N GLY A 82 7.88 10.13 -5.27
CA GLY A 82 8.48 9.16 -4.38
C GLY A 82 8.79 7.81 -5.02
N LYS A 83 9.41 6.93 -4.24
CA LYS A 83 9.64 5.55 -4.62
C LYS A 83 8.32 4.77 -4.55
N ALA A 84 8.22 3.70 -5.34
CA ALA A 84 7.09 2.80 -5.27
C ALA A 84 6.93 2.21 -3.87
N ARG A 85 5.71 2.17 -3.38
CA ARG A 85 5.36 1.61 -2.07
C ARG A 85 4.42 0.43 -2.22
N TYR A 86 4.43 -0.44 -1.23
CA TYR A 86 3.73 -1.71 -1.31
C TYR A 86 2.82 -1.93 -0.13
N GLU A 87 1.69 -2.57 -0.37
CA GLU A 87 0.80 -3.04 0.68
C GLU A 87 0.18 -4.37 0.28
N ALA A 88 -0.25 -5.15 1.27
CA ALA A 88 -1.01 -6.36 1.01
C ALA A 88 -2.30 -5.98 0.27
N MET A 89 -2.63 -6.73 -0.77
CA MET A 89 -3.85 -6.47 -1.52
C MET A 89 -5.06 -6.70 -0.64
N ILE A 90 -5.88 -5.67 -0.49
CA ILE A 90 -7.13 -5.74 0.26
C ILE A 90 -8.30 -5.78 -0.70
N GLU A 91 -9.35 -6.52 -0.31
CA GLU A 91 -10.55 -6.64 -1.14
C GLU A 91 -11.37 -5.36 -1.19
N SER A 92 -11.29 -4.56 -0.13
CA SER A 92 -12.03 -3.30 -0.05
C SER A 92 -11.23 -2.15 -0.66
N HIS A 93 -11.91 -1.39 -1.51
CA HIS A 93 -11.34 -0.19 -2.10
C HIS A 93 -11.09 0.89 -1.04
N HIS A 94 -9.98 1.58 -1.13
CA HIS A 94 -9.70 2.77 -0.33
C HIS A 94 -8.88 3.77 -1.15
N ASP A 95 -8.98 5.03 -0.74
CA ASP A 95 -8.24 6.13 -1.35
C ASP A 95 -7.11 6.57 -0.43
N HIS A 96 -6.21 7.38 -0.92
CA HIS A 96 -5.00 7.77 -0.19
C HIS A 96 -4.87 9.29 -0.09
N LEU A 97 -4.56 9.76 1.11
CA LEU A 97 -4.13 11.13 1.37
C LEU A 97 -2.65 11.09 1.73
N ILE A 98 -1.83 11.76 0.95
CA ILE A 98 -0.38 11.70 1.07
C ILE A 98 0.16 13.02 1.63
N ASP A 99 0.87 12.95 2.76
CA ASP A 99 1.60 14.09 3.29
C ASP A 99 2.93 14.21 2.56
N VAL A 100 3.09 15.27 1.79
CA VAL A 100 4.29 15.48 0.96
C VAL A 100 5.54 15.80 1.76
N LYS A 101 5.40 16.18 3.02
CA LYS A 101 6.54 16.50 3.89
C LYS A 101 7.05 15.28 4.63
N SER A 102 6.16 14.54 5.29
CA SER A 102 6.53 13.37 6.09
C SER A 102 6.54 12.08 5.30
N GLY A 103 5.82 12.02 4.19
CA GLY A 103 5.59 10.81 3.44
C GLY A 103 4.52 9.92 4.05
N GLU A 104 3.86 10.37 5.11
CA GLU A 104 2.77 9.63 5.73
C GLU A 104 1.59 9.48 4.79
N ILE A 105 0.95 8.33 4.82
CA ILE A 105 -0.21 8.02 3.99
C ILE A 105 -1.38 7.68 4.87
N ILE A 106 -2.50 8.36 4.65
CA ILE A 106 -3.76 8.11 5.33
C ILE A 106 -4.70 7.45 4.34
N GLU A 107 -5.24 6.30 4.71
CA GLU A 107 -6.26 5.62 3.92
C GLU A 107 -7.65 6.12 4.34
N PHE A 108 -8.51 6.34 3.36
CA PHE A 108 -9.88 6.76 3.65
C PHE A 108 -10.85 6.22 2.61
N VAL A 109 -12.12 6.16 2.99
CA VAL A 109 -13.24 5.90 2.08
C VAL A 109 -14.29 6.95 2.37
N ASP A 110 -14.70 7.68 1.35
CA ASP A 110 -15.75 8.69 1.46
C ASP A 110 -16.88 8.33 0.49
N GLU A 111 -18.05 8.07 1.03
CA GLU A 111 -19.21 7.64 0.25
C GLU A 111 -19.65 8.68 -0.78
N GLU A 112 -19.52 9.96 -0.48
CA GLU A 112 -19.88 11.03 -1.41
C GLU A 112 -18.95 11.06 -2.61
N ILE A 113 -17.64 10.88 -2.40
CA ILE A 113 -16.66 10.79 -3.47
C ILE A 113 -16.96 9.58 -4.36
N GLU A 114 -17.25 8.44 -3.74
CA GLU A 114 -17.59 7.20 -4.46
C GLU A 114 -18.81 7.40 -5.37
N LYS A 115 -19.86 8.03 -4.83
CA LYS A 115 -21.08 8.33 -5.59
C LYS A 115 -20.84 9.30 -6.74
N LEU A 116 -20.05 10.35 -6.50
CA LEU A 116 -19.72 11.33 -7.52
C LEU A 116 -18.94 10.72 -8.68
N GLN A 117 -17.98 9.87 -8.40
CA GLN A 117 -17.20 9.19 -9.43
C GLN A 117 -18.07 8.29 -10.29
N LYS A 118 -19.00 7.57 -9.65
CA LYS A 118 -19.95 6.73 -10.35
C LYS A 118 -20.86 7.55 -11.27
N LYS A 119 -21.36 8.69 -10.78
CA LYS A 119 -22.17 9.60 -11.57
C LYS A 119 -21.44 10.15 -12.78
N VAL A 120 -20.17 10.52 -12.61
CA VAL A 120 -19.33 11.01 -13.71
C VAL A 120 -19.17 9.94 -14.80
N ALA A 121 -18.89 8.70 -14.40
CA ALA A 121 -18.79 7.61 -15.36
C ALA A 121 -20.08 7.40 -16.13
N GLU A 122 -21.22 7.36 -15.44
CA GLU A 122 -22.54 7.19 -16.05
C GLU A 122 -22.89 8.33 -17.01
N LYS A 123 -22.51 9.56 -16.66
CA LYS A 123 -22.73 10.74 -17.51
C LYS A 123 -22.08 10.60 -18.88
N TYR A 124 -20.95 9.92 -18.96
CA TYR A 124 -20.22 9.69 -20.20
C TYR A 124 -20.54 8.32 -20.84
N GLY A 125 -21.52 7.61 -20.31
CA GLY A 125 -21.96 6.33 -20.87
C GLY A 125 -21.12 5.13 -20.45
N TYR A 126 -20.44 5.23 -19.31
CA TYR A 126 -19.58 4.17 -18.79
C TYR A 126 -20.11 3.61 -17.47
N THR A 127 -19.77 2.36 -17.19
CA THR A 127 -19.97 1.75 -15.89
C THR A 127 -18.63 1.77 -15.15
N LEU A 128 -18.61 2.36 -13.97
CA LEU A 128 -17.38 2.44 -13.18
C LEU A 128 -17.03 1.06 -12.63
N VAL A 129 -15.85 0.58 -12.96
CA VAL A 129 -15.31 -0.69 -12.45
C VAL A 129 -14.42 -0.43 -11.23
N ASP A 130 -13.54 0.55 -11.32
CA ASP A 130 -12.62 0.91 -10.27
C ASP A 130 -12.10 2.32 -10.50
N HIS A 131 -11.49 2.92 -9.47
CA HIS A 131 -10.80 4.18 -9.60
C HIS A 131 -9.63 4.25 -8.62
N LYS A 132 -8.75 5.19 -8.86
CA LYS A 132 -7.62 5.46 -7.97
C LYS A 132 -7.63 6.95 -7.64
N LEU A 133 -7.69 7.29 -6.36
CA LEU A 133 -7.64 8.66 -5.89
C LEU A 133 -6.47 8.84 -4.92
N GLU A 134 -5.57 9.75 -5.26
CA GLU A 134 -4.44 10.12 -4.42
C GLU A 134 -4.45 11.62 -4.22
N SER A 135 -4.70 12.07 -2.99
CA SER A 135 -4.65 13.46 -2.64
C SER A 135 -3.28 13.79 -2.04
N VAL A 136 -2.62 14.79 -2.59
CA VAL A 136 -1.28 15.22 -2.17
C VAL A 136 -1.42 16.49 -1.36
N SER A 137 -1.03 16.45 -0.10
CA SER A 137 -1.39 17.49 0.86
C SER A 137 -0.27 17.80 1.84
N TYR A 138 -0.46 18.86 2.63
CA TYR A 138 0.36 19.17 3.79
C TYR A 138 -0.44 18.95 5.06
N THR A 139 0.20 18.45 6.10
CA THR A 139 -0.41 18.51 7.42
C THR A 139 -0.31 19.93 7.96
N HIS A 140 -1.33 20.33 8.72
CA HIS A 140 -1.34 21.59 9.45
C HIS A 140 -1.21 21.28 10.94
N LEU A 141 -0.07 21.62 11.51
CA LEU A 141 0.13 21.52 12.97
C LEU A 141 -0.58 22.66 13.67
N THR A 142 -0.77 23.78 12.96
CA THR A 142 -1.54 24.92 13.41
C THR A 142 -2.54 25.28 12.34
N LEU A 143 -3.62 25.92 12.73
CA LEU A 143 -4.59 26.42 11.77
C LEU A 143 -3.91 27.42 10.83
N PRO A 144 -4.29 27.41 9.54
CA PRO A 144 -3.85 28.44 8.62
C PRO A 144 -4.17 29.81 9.20
N THR A 145 -3.19 30.71 9.17
CA THR A 145 -3.36 32.04 9.74
C THR A 145 -4.29 32.91 8.92
N ARG A 146 -4.69 32.44 7.78
CA ARG A 146 -5.61 33.13 6.90
C ARG A 146 -6.38 32.18 6.04
N ALA A 147 -7.62 32.49 5.84
CA ALA A 147 -8.40 31.95 4.75
C ALA A 147 -8.12 32.81 3.52
N VAL A 148 -7.97 32.24 2.42
CA VAL A 148 -7.76 32.96 1.17
C VAL A 148 -8.93 32.74 0.25
#